data_742d7a9102007f80ffe61f68ac829839
#
_entry.id   742d7a9102007f80ffe61f68ac829839
#
_cell.length_a   1.000
_cell.length_b   1.000
_cell.length_c   1.000
_cell.angle_alpha   90.00
_cell.angle_beta   90.00
_cell.angle_gamma   90.00
#
_symmetry.space_group_name_H-M   'P 1'
#
loop_
_entity.id
_entity.type
_entity.pdbx_description
1 polymer ?
#
loop_
_entity_poly.entity_id
_entity_poly.type
_entity_poly.pdbx_seq_one_letter_code
_entity_poly.pdbx_strand_id
1 'polypeptide(L)'
;LSNHKPRLLARTQQLEASGQQMETRGRKSADAAAITPVVHLPGKWPEPPAELTEKQGELWRVIVATKPHDWFGPDTYPLLVEYVRTVGAAQVIAIAIEEFKPEWLADEEGLKRFERLSRLQDAKAATLARLATKMRLSQQSRYSEKAAHTAASRAGGGAKPWQTVRRP
;
A
#
# COMPACT_ATOMS: atom_id res chain seq x y z
N LEU A 1 14.36 -56.05 -47.87
CA LEU A 1 13.12 -55.42 -47.35
C LEU A 1 13.42 -54.79 -46.02
N SER A 2 13.52 -53.58 -46.06
CA SER A 2 13.65 -52.36 -45.30
C SER A 2 13.37 -52.43 -43.79
N ASN A 3 14.42 -52.19 -43.02
CA ASN A 3 14.45 -52.09 -41.60
C ASN A 3 14.33 -50.61 -41.20
N HIS A 4 13.09 -50.05 -41.18
CA HIS A 4 12.86 -48.62 -40.95
C HIS A 4 12.05 -48.27 -39.69
N LYS A 5 11.79 -49.24 -38.81
CA LYS A 5 10.91 -49.01 -37.62
C LYS A 5 11.58 -48.66 -36.26
N PRO A 6 12.87 -48.87 -36.02
CA PRO A 6 13.38 -48.53 -34.66
C PRO A 6 13.74 -47.06 -34.41
N ARG A 7 13.83 -46.20 -35.45
CA ARG A 7 14.24 -44.78 -35.27
C ARG A 7 13.14 -43.85 -34.81
N LEU A 8 11.86 -44.19 -35.01
CA LEU A 8 10.76 -43.32 -34.58
C LEU A 8 10.40 -43.50 -33.12
N LEU A 9 10.56 -44.70 -32.54
CA LEU A 9 10.28 -44.94 -31.12
C LEU A 9 11.31 -44.31 -30.17
N ALA A 10 12.58 -44.23 -30.59
CA ALA A 10 13.62 -43.59 -29.80
C ALA A 10 13.42 -42.06 -29.74
N ARG A 11 12.81 -41.45 -30.74
CA ARG A 11 12.59 -40.01 -30.79
C ARG A 11 11.40 -39.58 -29.93
N THR A 12 10.38 -40.39 -29.79
CA THR A 12 9.25 -40.17 -28.90
C THR A 12 9.63 -40.33 -27.43
N GLN A 13 10.47 -41.31 -27.09
CA GLN A 13 10.94 -41.46 -25.70
C GLN A 13 11.91 -40.37 -25.28
N GLN A 14 12.68 -39.77 -26.20
CA GLN A 14 13.58 -38.65 -25.91
C GLN A 14 12.82 -37.33 -25.70
N LEU A 15 11.62 -37.18 -26.25
CA LEU A 15 10.76 -36.01 -26.04
C LEU A 15 10.01 -36.07 -24.71
N GLU A 16 9.76 -37.27 -24.20
CA GLU A 16 9.13 -37.45 -22.88
C GLU A 16 10.12 -37.30 -21.71
N ALA A 17 11.41 -37.54 -21.94
CA ALA A 17 12.45 -37.41 -20.91
C ALA A 17 12.95 -35.97 -20.74
N SER A 18 12.76 -35.10 -21.69
CA SER A 18 13.03 -33.67 -21.55
C SER A 18 11.77 -32.94 -21.12
N GLY A 19 11.35 -33.16 -19.88
CA GLY A 19 10.36 -32.35 -19.19
C GLY A 19 10.87 -30.92 -18.98
N GLN A 20 11.24 -30.24 -20.07
CA GLN A 20 11.38 -28.80 -20.08
C GLN A 20 9.97 -28.24 -19.91
N GLN A 21 9.63 -27.92 -18.65
CA GLN A 21 8.56 -27.00 -18.38
C GLN A 21 8.81 -25.73 -19.21
N MET A 22 8.08 -25.60 -20.32
CA MET A 22 8.02 -24.33 -21.02
C MET A 22 7.54 -23.31 -20.00
N GLU A 23 8.50 -22.50 -19.48
CA GLU A 23 8.14 -21.32 -18.71
C GLU A 23 7.19 -20.49 -19.59
N THR A 24 5.92 -20.59 -19.26
CA THR A 24 4.90 -19.76 -19.88
C THR A 24 5.24 -18.31 -19.55
N ARG A 25 5.81 -17.57 -20.52
CA ARG A 25 5.96 -16.12 -20.48
C ARG A 25 4.58 -15.49 -20.50
N GLY A 26 3.88 -15.55 -19.38
CA GLY A 26 2.57 -14.99 -19.18
C GLY A 26 2.44 -14.49 -17.76
N ARG A 27 1.51 -13.55 -17.52
CA ARG A 27 1.13 -13.10 -16.20
C ARG A 27 0.85 -14.34 -15.35
N LYS A 28 1.60 -14.52 -14.25
CA LYS A 28 1.39 -15.61 -13.28
C LYS A 28 -0.09 -15.68 -12.92
N SER A 29 -0.68 -16.87 -12.90
CA SER A 29 -2.09 -17.04 -12.58
C SER A 29 -2.37 -16.51 -11.17
N ALA A 30 -3.60 -16.04 -10.92
CA ALA A 30 -4.02 -15.57 -9.60
C ALA A 30 -3.79 -16.63 -8.51
N ASP A 31 -3.89 -17.92 -8.87
CA ASP A 31 -3.64 -19.05 -7.98
C ASP A 31 -2.16 -19.16 -7.58
N ALA A 32 -1.23 -18.91 -8.50
CA ALA A 32 0.21 -18.90 -8.20
C ALA A 32 0.61 -17.69 -7.33
N ALA A 33 -0.14 -16.59 -7.40
CA ALA A 33 0.05 -15.42 -6.55
C ALA A 33 -0.62 -15.58 -5.17
N ALA A 34 -1.69 -16.41 -5.07
CA ALA A 34 -2.43 -16.64 -3.82
C ALA A 34 -1.69 -17.60 -2.85
N ILE A 35 -0.75 -18.39 -3.34
CA ILE A 35 -0.08 -19.45 -2.56
C ILE A 35 1.17 -18.97 -1.84
N THR A 36 1.62 -17.74 -2.06
CA THR A 36 2.73 -17.20 -1.26
C THR A 36 2.15 -16.69 0.06
N PRO A 37 2.20 -17.47 1.16
CA PRO A 37 1.84 -16.94 2.46
C PRO A 37 2.78 -15.78 2.75
N VAL A 38 2.24 -14.60 3.00
CA VAL A 38 3.02 -13.50 3.55
C VAL A 38 3.43 -13.95 4.95
N VAL A 39 4.60 -14.55 5.05
CA VAL A 39 5.20 -14.89 6.34
C VAL A 39 5.58 -13.58 7.00
N HIS A 40 4.72 -13.10 7.89
CA HIS A 40 5.09 -12.02 8.78
C HIS A 40 6.17 -12.55 9.72
N LEU A 41 7.43 -12.27 9.39
CA LEU A 41 8.54 -12.57 10.29
C LEU A 41 8.29 -11.79 11.60
N PRO A 42 8.42 -12.42 12.78
CA PRO A 42 8.34 -11.73 14.04
C PRO A 42 9.44 -10.67 14.07
N GLY A 43 9.08 -9.41 14.03
CA GLY A 43 9.98 -8.27 14.01
C GLY A 43 9.53 -7.22 15.01
N LYS A 44 10.50 -6.42 15.47
CA LYS A 44 10.23 -5.29 16.34
C LYS A 44 9.86 -4.09 15.48
N TRP A 45 8.81 -3.36 15.84
CA TRP A 45 8.49 -2.09 15.20
C TRP A 45 9.61 -1.07 15.40
N PRO A 46 9.85 -0.19 14.42
CA PRO A 46 10.88 0.82 14.54
C PRO A 46 10.60 1.76 15.71
N GLU A 47 11.61 1.99 16.53
CA GLU A 47 11.55 2.94 17.62
C GLU A 47 11.52 4.37 17.07
N PRO A 48 10.84 5.32 17.76
CA PRO A 48 10.84 6.71 17.37
C PRO A 48 12.25 7.31 17.45
N PRO A 49 12.70 8.07 16.43
CA PRO A 49 13.96 8.78 16.48
C PRO A 49 14.04 9.75 17.68
N ALA A 50 15.23 9.90 18.27
CA ALA A 50 15.46 10.75 19.43
C ALA A 50 15.19 12.25 19.18
N GLU A 51 15.12 12.66 17.92
CA GLU A 51 14.80 14.03 17.50
C GLU A 51 13.30 14.40 17.59
N LEU A 52 12.44 13.43 17.88
CA LEU A 52 11.01 13.65 18.06
C LEU A 52 10.70 14.00 19.53
N THR A 53 9.74 14.91 19.72
CA THR A 53 9.20 15.18 21.05
C THR A 53 8.43 13.95 21.56
N GLU A 54 8.18 13.86 22.85
CA GLU A 54 7.46 12.73 23.45
C GLU A 54 6.09 12.48 22.78
N LYS A 55 5.28 13.55 22.61
CA LYS A 55 3.99 13.46 21.90
C LYS A 55 4.12 12.99 20.45
N GLN A 56 5.18 13.43 19.76
CA GLN A 56 5.46 12.98 18.41
C GLN A 56 5.91 11.51 18.39
N GLY A 57 6.68 11.09 19.39
CA GLY A 57 7.07 9.69 19.57
C GLY A 57 5.89 8.77 19.84
N GLU A 58 4.92 9.21 20.64
CA GLU A 58 3.66 8.48 20.84
C GLU A 58 2.89 8.30 19.52
N LEU A 59 2.73 9.39 18.76
CA LEU A 59 2.06 9.33 17.45
C LEU A 59 2.81 8.39 16.48
N TRP A 60 4.14 8.42 16.48
CA TRP A 60 4.97 7.48 15.72
C TRP A 60 4.62 6.04 16.07
N ARG A 61 4.64 5.69 17.36
CA ARG A 61 4.32 4.31 17.83
C ARG A 61 2.92 3.87 17.40
N VAL A 62 1.93 4.76 17.51
CA VAL A 62 0.56 4.48 17.06
C VAL A 62 0.51 4.18 15.57
N ILE A 63 1.18 4.98 14.74
CA ILE A 63 1.19 4.80 13.28
C ILE A 63 1.86 3.48 12.90
N VAL A 64 3.05 3.21 13.42
CA VAL A 64 3.79 1.98 13.07
C VAL A 64 3.09 0.73 13.55
N ALA A 65 2.43 0.76 14.73
CA ALA A 65 1.68 -0.37 15.26
C ALA A 65 0.43 -0.74 14.43
N THR A 66 -0.09 0.19 13.61
CA THR A 66 -1.22 -0.10 12.69
C THR A 66 -0.81 -0.84 11.43
N LYS A 67 0.48 -1.06 11.21
CA LYS A 67 1.06 -1.64 10.00
C LYS A 67 1.89 -2.88 10.36
N PRO A 68 2.14 -3.78 9.38
CA PRO A 68 3.13 -4.83 9.54
C PRO A 68 4.49 -4.22 9.93
N HIS A 69 5.29 -4.93 10.72
CA HIS A 69 6.56 -4.43 11.26
C HIS A 69 7.61 -4.10 10.17
N ASP A 70 7.49 -4.71 9.00
CA ASP A 70 8.33 -4.50 7.81
C ASP A 70 7.79 -3.44 6.83
N TRP A 71 6.67 -2.80 7.17
CA TRP A 71 6.04 -1.78 6.30
C TRP A 71 6.88 -0.53 6.13
N PHE A 72 7.52 -0.08 7.21
CA PHE A 72 8.39 1.09 7.22
C PHE A 72 9.84 0.64 7.19
N GLY A 73 10.50 0.78 6.04
CA GLY A 73 11.94 0.60 5.93
C GLY A 73 12.71 1.87 6.36
N PRO A 74 14.03 1.77 6.58
CA PRO A 74 14.86 2.91 6.94
C PRO A 74 14.80 4.08 5.96
N ASP A 75 14.52 3.80 4.68
CA ASP A 75 14.33 4.76 3.59
C ASP A 75 13.07 5.61 3.75
N THR A 76 12.06 5.09 4.44
CA THR A 76 10.78 5.78 4.67
C THR A 76 10.75 6.56 5.99
N TYR A 77 11.71 6.35 6.90
CA TYR A 77 11.74 7.02 8.21
C TYR A 77 11.74 8.55 8.10
N PRO A 78 12.50 9.21 7.21
CA PRO A 78 12.44 10.66 7.08
C PRO A 78 11.04 11.19 6.70
N LEU A 79 10.31 10.45 5.87
CA LEU A 79 8.93 10.82 5.52
C LEU A 79 7.98 10.68 6.71
N LEU A 80 8.15 9.66 7.52
CA LEU A 80 7.32 9.43 8.71
C LEU A 80 7.64 10.47 9.81
N VAL A 81 8.91 10.84 9.99
CA VAL A 81 9.32 11.95 10.88
C VAL A 81 8.63 13.24 10.46
N GLU A 82 8.70 13.58 9.15
CA GLU A 82 8.09 14.81 8.64
C GLU A 82 6.56 14.77 8.77
N TYR A 83 5.94 13.62 8.57
CA TYR A 83 4.51 13.44 8.80
C TYR A 83 4.12 13.73 10.24
N VAL A 84 4.80 13.13 11.21
CA VAL A 84 4.53 13.29 12.64
C VAL A 84 4.75 14.75 13.08
N ARG A 85 5.83 15.40 12.61
CA ARG A 85 6.07 16.82 12.86
C ARG A 85 4.99 17.72 12.28
N THR A 86 4.55 17.41 11.06
CA THR A 86 3.49 18.16 10.38
C THR A 86 2.15 18.01 11.10
N VAL A 87 1.82 16.83 11.64
CA VAL A 87 0.64 16.63 12.49
C VAL A 87 0.71 17.53 13.73
N GLY A 88 1.84 17.55 14.45
CA GLY A 88 2.02 18.41 15.62
C GLY A 88 1.86 19.91 15.28
N ALA A 89 2.44 20.36 14.17
CA ALA A 89 2.29 21.74 13.72
C ALA A 89 0.84 22.07 13.32
N ALA A 90 0.13 21.15 12.66
CA ALA A 90 -1.28 21.33 12.31
C ALA A 90 -2.17 21.44 13.56
N GLN A 91 -1.88 20.67 14.61
CA GLN A 91 -2.59 20.75 15.88
C GLN A 91 -2.44 22.11 16.56
N VAL A 92 -1.22 22.68 16.57
CA VAL A 92 -0.98 24.02 17.12
C VAL A 92 -1.78 25.08 16.37
N ILE A 93 -1.83 24.99 15.03
CA ILE A 93 -2.59 25.93 14.21
C ILE A 93 -4.09 25.74 14.46
N ALA A 94 -4.59 24.51 14.57
CA ALA A 94 -5.99 24.22 14.86
C ALA A 94 -6.42 24.85 16.20
N ILE A 95 -5.64 24.67 17.25
CA ILE A 95 -5.89 25.29 18.55
C ILE A 95 -5.95 26.82 18.42
N ALA A 96 -5.00 27.44 17.69
CA ALA A 96 -4.98 28.89 17.50
C ALA A 96 -6.21 29.42 16.73
N ILE A 97 -6.80 28.58 15.86
CA ILE A 97 -8.06 28.90 15.15
C ILE A 97 -9.25 28.71 16.09
N GLU A 98 -9.28 27.65 16.91
CA GLU A 98 -10.35 27.38 17.86
C GLU A 98 -10.43 28.46 18.95
N GLU A 99 -9.29 28.99 19.39
CA GLU A 99 -9.20 30.08 20.35
C GLU A 99 -9.46 31.46 19.75
N PHE A 100 -9.64 31.56 18.42
CA PHE A 100 -9.86 32.83 17.73
C PHE A 100 -11.24 33.37 18.03
N LYS A 101 -11.30 34.59 18.59
CA LYS A 101 -12.56 35.23 18.95
C LYS A 101 -13.24 35.88 17.74
N PRO A 102 -14.54 35.64 17.52
CA PRO A 102 -15.26 36.23 16.37
C PRO A 102 -15.24 37.76 16.36
N GLU A 103 -15.14 38.40 17.53
CA GLU A 103 -15.08 39.87 17.63
C GLU A 103 -13.82 40.43 16.94
N TRP A 104 -12.74 39.66 16.88
CA TRP A 104 -11.48 40.08 16.23
C TRP A 104 -11.62 40.14 14.69
N LEU A 105 -12.65 39.54 14.11
CA LEU A 105 -12.91 39.64 12.68
C LEU A 105 -13.43 41.02 12.27
N ALA A 106 -13.92 41.83 13.21
CA ALA A 106 -14.35 43.20 12.96
C ALA A 106 -13.15 44.14 12.72
N ASP A 107 -11.96 43.79 13.14
CA ASP A 107 -10.74 44.52 12.92
C ASP A 107 -9.94 43.95 11.73
N GLU A 108 -9.34 44.84 10.93
CA GLU A 108 -8.58 44.47 9.74
C GLU A 108 -7.41 43.54 10.05
N GLU A 109 -6.69 43.82 11.16
CA GLU A 109 -5.56 42.97 11.59
C GLU A 109 -6.03 41.60 12.07
N GLY A 110 -7.14 41.54 12.78
CA GLY A 110 -7.76 40.28 13.17
C GLY A 110 -8.16 39.43 11.97
N LEU A 111 -8.78 40.05 10.95
CA LEU A 111 -9.12 39.37 9.71
C LEU A 111 -7.88 38.83 8.98
N LYS A 112 -6.84 39.64 8.83
CA LYS A 112 -5.56 39.20 8.22
C LYS A 112 -4.91 38.04 9.00
N ARG A 113 -4.98 38.09 10.33
CA ARG A 113 -4.47 37.01 11.18
C ARG A 113 -5.24 35.72 10.98
N PHE A 114 -6.57 35.78 10.93
CA PHE A 114 -7.42 34.62 10.68
C PHE A 114 -7.15 34.01 9.30
N GLU A 115 -7.10 34.82 8.24
CA GLU A 115 -6.75 34.36 6.90
C GLU A 115 -5.39 33.67 6.87
N ARG A 116 -4.37 34.21 7.56
CA ARG A 116 -3.04 33.61 7.63
C ARG A 116 -3.10 32.24 8.31
N LEU A 117 -3.82 32.11 9.43
CA LEU A 117 -3.99 30.83 10.14
C LEU A 117 -4.70 29.80 9.25
N SER A 118 -5.79 30.20 8.57
CA SER A 118 -6.53 29.33 7.66
C SER A 118 -5.64 28.83 6.51
N ARG A 119 -4.87 29.73 5.86
CA ARG A 119 -3.92 29.32 4.81
C ARG A 119 -2.84 28.38 5.31
N LEU A 120 -2.35 28.57 6.53
CA LEU A 120 -1.36 27.67 7.15
C LEU A 120 -2.00 26.29 7.42
N GLN A 121 -3.24 26.24 7.89
CA GLN A 121 -3.97 25.01 8.11
C GLN A 121 -4.16 24.23 6.79
N ASP A 122 -4.60 24.89 5.73
CA ASP A 122 -4.76 24.28 4.41
C ASP A 122 -3.44 23.75 3.85
N ALA A 123 -2.35 24.51 3.99
CA ALA A 123 -1.02 24.09 3.56
C ALA A 123 -0.54 22.83 4.32
N LYS A 124 -0.79 22.76 5.65
CA LYS A 124 -0.43 21.58 6.46
C LYS A 124 -1.31 20.39 6.11
N ALA A 125 -2.62 20.58 5.92
CA ALA A 125 -3.53 19.52 5.48
C ALA A 125 -3.12 18.94 4.13
N ALA A 126 -2.77 19.78 3.15
CA ALA A 126 -2.27 19.34 1.85
C ALA A 126 -0.96 18.56 1.96
N THR A 127 -0.05 18.97 2.85
CA THR A 127 1.22 18.27 3.09
C THR A 127 0.97 16.91 3.73
N LEU A 128 0.10 16.83 4.74
CA LEU A 128 -0.30 15.58 5.39
C LEU A 128 -0.92 14.59 4.39
N ALA A 129 -1.85 15.07 3.54
CA ALA A 129 -2.46 14.25 2.51
C ALA A 129 -1.42 13.66 1.54
N ARG A 130 -0.46 14.47 1.09
CA ARG A 130 0.63 14.02 0.21
C ARG A 130 1.55 12.99 0.89
N LEU A 131 1.95 13.22 2.13
CA LEU A 131 2.79 12.30 2.89
C LEU A 131 2.06 10.99 3.17
N ALA A 132 0.80 11.05 3.61
CA ALA A 132 -0.04 9.88 3.84
C ALA A 132 -0.21 9.02 2.57
N THR A 133 -0.38 9.65 1.42
CA THR A 133 -0.47 8.95 0.12
C THR A 133 0.86 8.28 -0.24
N LYS A 134 1.99 8.98 -0.09
CA LYS A 134 3.33 8.43 -0.39
C LYS A 134 3.66 7.22 0.50
N MET A 135 3.29 7.27 1.77
CA MET A 135 3.49 6.17 2.72
C MET A 135 2.37 5.12 2.68
N ARG A 136 1.39 5.26 1.79
CA ARG A 136 0.22 4.37 1.69
C ARG A 136 -0.55 4.22 3.00
N LEU A 137 -0.69 5.31 3.75
CA LEU A 137 -1.48 5.35 4.99
C LEU A 137 -2.96 5.61 4.73
N SER A 138 -3.34 6.09 3.53
CA SER A 138 -4.72 6.38 3.15
C SER A 138 -5.55 5.11 2.95
N GLN A 139 -6.87 5.21 3.15
CA GLN A 139 -7.79 4.09 2.95
C GLN A 139 -7.83 3.58 1.49
N GLN A 140 -7.49 4.40 0.51
CA GLN A 140 -7.39 3.99 -0.89
C GLN A 140 -6.38 2.86 -1.09
N SER A 141 -5.29 2.84 -0.33
CA SER A 141 -4.34 1.73 -0.37
C SER A 141 -4.89 0.43 0.22
N ARG A 142 -5.81 0.52 1.19
CA ARG A 142 -6.49 -0.65 1.77
C ARG A 142 -7.55 -1.23 0.82
N TYR A 143 -8.20 -0.37 0.02
CA TYR A 143 -9.16 -0.81 -0.98
C TYR A 143 -8.50 -1.58 -2.14
N SER A 144 -7.29 -1.22 -2.54
CA SER A 144 -6.57 -1.95 -3.58
C SER A 144 -6.20 -3.37 -3.15
N GLU A 145 -5.88 -3.60 -1.88
CA GLU A 145 -5.63 -4.95 -1.33
C GLU A 145 -6.92 -5.79 -1.29
N LYS A 146 -8.04 -5.21 -0.83
CA LYS A 146 -9.34 -5.88 -0.86
C LYS A 146 -9.86 -6.12 -2.28
N ALA A 147 -9.65 -5.18 -3.19
CA ALA A 147 -10.02 -5.34 -4.60
C ALA A 147 -9.19 -6.45 -5.27
N ALA A 148 -7.91 -6.55 -4.96
CA ALA A 148 -7.05 -7.64 -5.43
C ALA A 148 -7.51 -9.00 -4.87
N HIS A 149 -7.87 -9.07 -3.58
CA HIS A 149 -8.39 -10.28 -2.95
C HIS A 149 -9.78 -10.67 -3.51
N THR A 150 -10.65 -9.68 -3.78
CA THR A 150 -11.98 -9.92 -4.36
C THR A 150 -11.87 -10.34 -5.83
N ALA A 151 -10.91 -9.81 -6.59
CA ALA A 151 -10.63 -10.25 -7.94
C ALA A 151 -10.06 -11.69 -7.97
N ALA A 152 -9.20 -12.04 -7.02
CA ALA A 152 -8.65 -13.39 -6.88
C ALA A 152 -9.75 -14.41 -6.49
N SER A 153 -10.63 -14.07 -5.55
CA SER A 153 -11.74 -14.96 -5.15
C SER A 153 -12.83 -15.10 -6.23
N ARG A 154 -13.01 -14.12 -7.10
CA ARG A 154 -13.90 -14.24 -8.28
C ARG A 154 -13.30 -15.03 -9.42
N ALA A 155 -11.99 -15.12 -9.53
CA ALA A 155 -11.31 -15.91 -10.55
C ALA A 155 -11.37 -17.43 -10.28
N GLY A 156 -11.66 -17.85 -9.05
CA GLY A 156 -11.65 -19.25 -8.63
C GLY A 156 -12.96 -20.01 -8.72
N GLY A 157 -14.05 -19.48 -9.25
CA GLY A 157 -15.31 -20.18 -9.06
C GLY A 157 -16.47 -19.94 -10.01
N GLY A 158 -16.28 -19.78 -11.29
CA GLY A 158 -17.43 -19.72 -12.19
C GLY A 158 -17.06 -19.95 -13.66
N ALA A 159 -17.81 -20.81 -14.37
CA ALA A 159 -17.71 -20.90 -15.82
C ALA A 159 -17.85 -19.50 -16.42
N LYS A 160 -16.87 -19.10 -17.21
CA LYS A 160 -16.87 -17.77 -17.82
C LYS A 160 -18.11 -17.63 -18.71
N PRO A 161 -18.79 -16.46 -18.72
CA PRO A 161 -20.05 -16.28 -19.46
C PRO A 161 -19.99 -16.61 -20.95
N TRP A 162 -18.79 -16.72 -21.53
CA TRP A 162 -18.55 -17.07 -22.94
C TRP A 162 -18.18 -18.54 -23.18
N GLN A 163 -18.12 -19.37 -22.14
CA GLN A 163 -18.03 -20.80 -22.28
C GLN A 163 -19.44 -21.36 -22.54
N THR A 164 -19.92 -21.18 -23.76
CA THR A 164 -21.13 -21.86 -24.23
C THR A 164 -20.86 -23.36 -24.22
N VAL A 165 -21.55 -24.05 -23.35
CA VAL A 165 -21.63 -25.51 -23.37
C VAL A 165 -22.25 -25.90 -24.73
N ARG A 166 -21.45 -26.46 -25.65
CA ARG A 166 -21.98 -27.14 -26.80
C ARG A 166 -22.76 -28.35 -26.26
N ARG A 167 -24.08 -28.28 -26.34
CA ARG A 167 -24.92 -29.48 -26.16
C ARG A 167 -24.77 -30.38 -27.40
N PRO A 168 -24.71 -31.69 -27.19
CA PRO A 168 -24.69 -32.70 -28.26
C PRO A 168 -25.97 -32.67 -29.07
#